data_45ff51bbcc9af125e8d795ad5cadd9df
#
_entry.id   45ff51bbcc9af125e8d795ad5cadd9df
#
_cell.length_a   1.000
_cell.length_b   1.000
_cell.length_c   1.000
_cell.angle_alpha   90.00
_cell.angle_beta   90.00
_cell.angle_gamma   90.00
#
_symmetry.space_group_name_H-M   'P 1'
#
loop_
_entity.id
_entity.type
_entity.pdbx_description
1 polymer ?
#
loop_
_entity_poly.entity_id
_entity_poly.type
_entity_poly.pdbx_seq_one_letter_code
_entity_poly.pdbx_strand_id
1 'polypeptide(L)'
;MFAALPAEMLASMTGTDPRAELNWSDVLPTGTVTLLLADVEGSTRLWETQPDEMTAAVARLDRTLGDLLAVHGGVRPVEQGEGDSFVVAFARATEAATCALELQRAPLAPIRLRIGLHTGEVQLRDEGNYIGPTINRTARLRDLAHGGQTVLSGTTEDLVVDTLPPDAWLTDLGSHELRGVARPERVAQLCHPDIRNDFPPLRASNPVATEHLPVQLTSFVGRGAEIDDLRQILAADRLVTLTGAGGVGKTRLAIQVASQMAGDFDDGVWYVDLAPIADPSLVPVAMAGALGLPDRSEERRVGKECW
;
A
#
# COMPACT_ATOMS: atom_id res chain seq x y z
N MET A 1 -1.85 22.15 6.96
CA MET A 1 -2.13 22.81 8.24
C MET A 1 -1.88 21.76 9.32
N PHE A 2 -0.77 21.90 10.03
CA PHE A 2 -0.34 20.91 11.02
C PHE A 2 -1.34 20.88 12.18
N ALA A 3 -1.77 19.68 12.59
CA ALA A 3 -2.47 19.51 13.84
C ALA A 3 -1.53 19.98 14.97
N ALA A 4 -1.95 20.98 15.74
CA ALA A 4 -1.18 21.54 16.82
C ALA A 4 -1.04 20.47 17.92
N LEU A 5 0.19 20.04 18.15
CA LEU A 5 0.56 19.33 19.37
C LEU A 5 0.25 20.24 20.58
N PRO A 6 -0.18 19.68 21.74
CA PRO A 6 -0.38 20.47 22.96
C PRO A 6 0.86 21.28 23.31
N ALA A 7 0.68 22.52 23.70
CA ALA A 7 1.76 23.49 23.97
C ALA A 7 2.77 23.00 25.03
N GLU A 8 2.40 22.03 25.86
CA GLU A 8 3.27 21.44 26.89
C GLU A 8 4.33 20.48 26.31
N MET A 9 4.13 19.95 25.10
CA MET A 9 5.13 19.12 24.41
C MET A 9 6.20 19.97 23.67
N LEU A 10 5.91 21.22 23.36
CA LEU A 10 6.82 22.13 22.64
C LEU A 10 7.84 22.82 23.58
N ALA A 11 7.63 22.82 24.88
CA ALA A 11 8.47 23.56 25.83
C ALA A 11 9.76 22.84 26.27
N SER A 12 9.95 21.55 25.93
CA SER A 12 11.16 20.79 26.32
C SER A 12 12.25 20.71 25.23
N MET A 13 12.06 21.37 24.10
CA MET A 13 12.89 21.18 22.92
C MET A 13 13.89 22.34 22.70
N THR A 14 14.95 22.35 23.47
CA THR A 14 16.14 23.15 23.14
C THR A 14 17.25 22.23 22.63
N GLY A 15 17.43 22.15 21.32
CA GLY A 15 18.72 21.80 20.73
C GLY A 15 18.88 20.48 19.96
N THR A 16 17.83 19.69 19.74
CA THR A 16 17.92 18.45 18.94
C THR A 16 16.80 18.41 17.90
N ASP A 17 16.99 17.72 16.77
CA ASP A 17 15.98 17.57 15.72
C ASP A 17 14.68 17.00 16.34
N PRO A 18 13.54 17.72 16.26
CA PRO A 18 12.28 17.28 16.86
C PRO A 18 11.79 15.93 16.39
N ARG A 19 12.31 15.44 15.26
CA ARG A 19 11.95 14.14 14.69
C ARG A 19 12.70 12.96 15.28
N ALA A 20 13.85 13.20 15.93
CA ALA A 20 14.72 12.14 16.46
C ALA A 20 14.29 11.59 17.83
N GLU A 21 13.39 12.29 18.55
CA GLU A 21 13.00 11.91 19.92
C GLU A 21 11.54 11.45 20.06
N LEU A 22 10.72 11.50 18.98
CA LEU A 22 9.38 10.94 19.03
C LEU A 22 9.46 9.41 18.95
N ASN A 23 9.15 8.76 20.06
CA ASN A 23 8.89 7.32 20.06
C ASN A 23 7.55 7.07 19.36
N TRP A 24 7.59 6.79 18.06
CA TRP A 24 6.40 6.56 17.23
C TRP A 24 5.53 5.42 17.75
N SER A 25 6.08 4.51 18.58
CA SER A 25 5.30 3.47 19.25
C SER A 25 4.27 4.03 20.23
N ASP A 26 4.44 5.27 20.71
CA ASP A 26 3.49 5.93 21.62
C ASP A 26 2.35 6.62 20.86
N VAL A 27 2.48 6.82 19.55
CA VAL A 27 1.49 7.50 18.70
C VAL A 27 0.79 6.51 17.75
N LEU A 28 1.53 5.59 17.12
CA LEU A 28 0.96 4.61 16.22
C LEU A 28 0.45 3.38 16.97
N PRO A 29 -0.77 2.89 16.67
CA PRO A 29 -1.29 1.64 17.21
C PRO A 29 -0.35 0.47 16.92
N THR A 30 -0.15 -0.41 17.91
CA THR A 30 0.68 -1.62 17.81
C THR A 30 -0.10 -2.87 18.16
N GLY A 31 0.47 -4.06 17.94
CA GLY A 31 -0.21 -5.33 18.12
C GLY A 31 -1.19 -5.60 16.99
N THR A 32 -2.43 -5.94 17.31
CA THR A 32 -3.50 -6.15 16.32
C THR A 32 -4.13 -4.81 15.96
N VAL A 33 -3.96 -4.41 14.71
CA VAL A 33 -4.37 -3.10 14.19
C VAL A 33 -5.21 -3.28 12.94
N THR A 34 -6.19 -2.42 12.73
CA THR A 34 -6.91 -2.33 11.46
C THR A 34 -6.27 -1.25 10.61
N LEU A 35 -5.78 -1.64 9.44
CA LEU A 35 -5.25 -0.72 8.45
C LEU A 35 -6.31 -0.41 7.40
N LEU A 36 -6.46 0.88 7.10
CA LEU A 36 -7.20 1.42 5.96
C LEU A 36 -6.18 1.92 4.95
N LEU A 37 -6.17 1.32 3.76
CA LEU A 37 -5.43 1.85 2.63
C LEU A 37 -6.41 2.35 1.58
N ALA A 38 -6.16 3.55 1.10
CA ALA A 38 -6.97 4.16 0.06
C ALA A 38 -6.11 4.79 -1.03
N ASP A 39 -6.66 4.85 -2.23
CA ASP A 39 -6.13 5.64 -3.34
C ASP A 39 -7.25 6.17 -4.25
N VAL A 40 -6.91 7.11 -5.08
CA VAL A 40 -7.83 7.70 -6.07
C VAL A 40 -7.78 6.91 -7.37
N GLU A 41 -8.92 6.36 -7.77
CA GLU A 41 -9.05 5.67 -9.06
C GLU A 41 -8.76 6.62 -10.23
N GLY A 42 -7.79 6.23 -11.08
CA GLY A 42 -7.46 6.99 -12.29
C GLY A 42 -6.84 8.36 -12.01
N SER A 43 -6.15 8.53 -10.90
CA SER A 43 -5.54 9.78 -10.46
C SER A 43 -4.65 10.41 -11.54
N THR A 44 -3.80 9.64 -12.20
CA THR A 44 -2.92 10.13 -13.28
C THR A 44 -3.73 10.84 -14.37
N ARG A 45 -4.82 10.21 -14.83
CA ARG A 45 -5.68 10.82 -15.84
C ARG A 45 -6.37 12.08 -15.34
N LEU A 46 -6.81 12.11 -14.07
CA LEU A 46 -7.42 13.30 -13.48
C LEU A 46 -6.42 14.46 -13.41
N TRP A 47 -5.19 14.19 -13.03
CA TRP A 47 -4.11 15.19 -13.03
C TRP A 47 -3.78 15.72 -14.43
N GLU A 48 -3.84 14.88 -15.46
CA GLU A 48 -3.60 15.28 -16.84
C GLU A 48 -4.76 16.08 -17.46
N THR A 49 -6.01 15.71 -17.14
CA THR A 49 -7.19 16.26 -17.81
C THR A 49 -7.87 17.37 -17.04
N GLN A 50 -7.74 17.40 -15.70
CA GLN A 50 -8.45 18.31 -14.79
C GLN A 50 -7.57 18.75 -13.60
N PRO A 51 -6.37 19.33 -13.83
CA PRO A 51 -5.39 19.58 -12.77
C PRO A 51 -5.90 20.53 -11.66
N ASP A 52 -6.63 21.57 -12.01
CA ASP A 52 -7.19 22.53 -11.05
C ASP A 52 -8.27 21.91 -10.18
N GLU A 53 -9.16 21.13 -10.77
CA GLU A 53 -10.22 20.41 -10.06
C GLU A 53 -9.61 19.33 -9.16
N MET A 54 -8.58 18.62 -9.64
CA MET A 54 -7.88 17.59 -8.87
C MET A 54 -7.14 18.21 -7.68
N THR A 55 -6.48 19.35 -7.85
CA THR A 55 -5.83 20.09 -6.77
C THR A 55 -6.85 20.47 -5.68
N ALA A 56 -8.00 21.02 -6.07
CA ALA A 56 -9.06 21.37 -5.14
C ALA A 56 -9.66 20.14 -4.45
N ALA A 57 -9.81 19.04 -5.18
CA ALA A 57 -10.36 17.79 -4.65
C ALA A 57 -9.42 17.10 -3.66
N VAL A 58 -8.12 17.07 -3.92
CA VAL A 58 -7.11 16.55 -2.97
C VAL A 58 -7.10 17.39 -1.70
N ALA A 59 -7.16 18.72 -1.80
CA ALA A 59 -7.24 19.58 -0.63
C ALA A 59 -8.54 19.39 0.17
N ARG A 60 -9.67 19.03 -0.48
CA ARG A 60 -10.90 18.63 0.23
C ARG A 60 -10.71 17.28 0.92
N LEU A 61 -10.14 16.30 0.20
CA LEU A 61 -9.85 14.97 0.74
C LEU A 61 -8.99 15.07 2.01
N ASP A 62 -7.90 15.84 1.98
CA ASP A 62 -7.02 15.98 3.14
C ASP A 62 -7.73 16.60 4.35
N ARG A 63 -8.57 17.61 4.14
CA ARG A 63 -9.37 18.20 5.24
C ARG A 63 -10.38 17.21 5.79
N THR A 64 -11.17 16.59 4.91
CA THR A 64 -12.19 15.61 5.31
C THR A 64 -11.54 14.45 6.06
N LEU A 65 -10.44 13.93 5.54
CA LEU A 65 -9.70 12.85 6.19
C LEU A 65 -9.20 13.30 7.57
N GLY A 66 -8.61 14.49 7.70
CA GLY A 66 -8.16 15.04 8.98
C GLY A 66 -9.28 15.13 10.03
N ASP A 67 -10.46 15.62 9.62
CA ASP A 67 -11.63 15.73 10.48
C ASP A 67 -12.14 14.34 10.92
N LEU A 68 -12.23 13.39 9.99
CA LEU A 68 -12.67 12.01 10.29
C LEU A 68 -11.68 11.28 11.20
N LEU A 69 -10.37 11.45 10.98
CA LEU A 69 -9.35 10.84 11.85
C LEU A 69 -9.43 11.37 13.28
N ALA A 70 -9.71 12.66 13.45
CA ALA A 70 -9.91 13.24 14.79
C ALA A 70 -11.14 12.66 15.50
N VAL A 71 -12.21 12.32 14.77
CA VAL A 71 -13.44 11.73 15.32
C VAL A 71 -13.25 10.24 15.63
N HIS A 72 -12.64 9.48 14.72
CA HIS A 72 -12.55 8.02 14.80
C HIS A 72 -11.23 7.51 15.39
N GLY A 73 -10.33 8.39 15.82
CA GLY A 73 -9.05 7.99 16.44
C GLY A 73 -8.10 7.28 15.47
N GLY A 74 -8.21 7.58 14.17
CA GLY A 74 -7.28 7.07 13.17
C GLY A 74 -5.96 7.84 13.18
N VAL A 75 -4.85 7.15 12.94
CA VAL A 75 -3.50 7.74 12.92
C VAL A 75 -2.83 7.47 11.57
N ARG A 76 -2.27 8.51 10.96
CA ARG A 76 -1.48 8.39 9.71
C ARG A 76 -0.01 8.18 10.02
N PRO A 77 0.65 7.14 9.48
CA PRO A 77 2.11 7.02 9.50
C PRO A 77 2.78 8.19 8.75
N VAL A 78 4.05 8.47 9.12
CA VAL A 78 4.74 9.70 8.66
C VAL A 78 5.00 9.73 7.16
N GLU A 79 5.37 8.60 6.56
CA GLU A 79 5.82 8.52 5.17
C GLU A 79 4.83 7.79 4.24
N GLN A 80 3.71 7.33 4.78
CA GLN A 80 2.79 6.49 4.02
C GLN A 80 1.59 7.29 3.55
N GLY A 81 1.66 7.71 2.32
CA GLY A 81 0.60 8.40 1.59
C GLY A 81 0.97 9.83 1.26
N GLU A 82 1.13 10.07 -0.03
CA GLU A 82 1.27 11.40 -0.61
C GLU A 82 0.12 11.64 -1.59
N GLY A 83 -0.51 12.79 -1.45
CA GLY A 83 -1.46 13.30 -2.43
C GLY A 83 -2.72 12.45 -2.58
N ASP A 84 -2.71 11.52 -3.51
CA ASP A 84 -3.88 10.73 -3.93
C ASP A 84 -3.98 9.32 -3.33
N SER A 85 -3.04 8.94 -2.47
CA SER A 85 -3.08 7.68 -1.72
C SER A 85 -2.65 7.88 -0.27
N PHE A 86 -3.21 7.09 0.65
CA PHE A 86 -2.89 7.20 2.06
C PHE A 86 -3.10 5.88 2.82
N VAL A 87 -2.44 5.81 3.97
CA VAL A 87 -2.59 4.76 4.96
C VAL A 87 -3.10 5.38 6.26
N VAL A 88 -4.03 4.70 6.91
CA VAL A 88 -4.50 5.03 8.25
C VAL A 88 -4.53 3.77 9.10
N ALA A 89 -4.09 3.89 10.33
CA ALA A 89 -4.15 2.83 11.33
C ALA A 89 -5.19 3.14 12.40
N PHE A 90 -5.97 2.12 12.75
CA PHE A 90 -7.00 2.20 13.79
C PHE A 90 -6.80 1.09 14.83
N ALA A 91 -6.93 1.44 16.09
CA ALA A 91 -6.93 0.46 17.17
C ALA A 91 -8.20 -0.43 17.17
N ARG A 92 -9.28 0.00 16.50
CA ARG A 92 -10.57 -0.70 16.43
C ARG A 92 -11.06 -0.81 15.00
N ALA A 93 -11.45 -2.01 14.61
CA ALA A 93 -11.96 -2.29 13.26
C ALA A 93 -13.28 -1.53 12.97
N THR A 94 -14.12 -1.35 13.96
CA THR A 94 -15.39 -0.62 13.86
C THR A 94 -15.16 0.85 13.47
N GLU A 95 -14.17 1.50 14.09
CA GLU A 95 -13.83 2.89 13.77
C GLU A 95 -13.26 3.02 12.35
N ALA A 96 -12.46 2.05 11.93
CA ALA A 96 -11.95 2.00 10.56
C ALA A 96 -13.08 1.86 9.53
N ALA A 97 -14.06 0.98 9.79
CA ALA A 97 -15.20 0.78 8.91
C ALA A 97 -16.12 2.01 8.85
N THR A 98 -16.38 2.66 10.00
CA THR A 98 -17.17 3.88 10.06
C THR A 98 -16.47 5.03 9.33
N CYS A 99 -15.19 5.24 9.57
CA CYS A 99 -14.39 6.24 8.88
C CYS A 99 -14.38 6.01 7.36
N ALA A 100 -14.21 4.77 6.91
CA ALA A 100 -14.24 4.42 5.50
C ALA A 100 -15.60 4.74 4.85
N LEU A 101 -16.71 4.43 5.54
CA LEU A 101 -18.05 4.75 5.06
C LEU A 101 -18.28 6.26 4.94
N GLU A 102 -17.94 7.02 5.97
CA GLU A 102 -18.10 8.48 5.96
C GLU A 102 -17.22 9.14 4.89
N LEU A 103 -16.02 8.60 4.66
CA LEU A 103 -15.14 9.06 3.60
C LEU A 103 -15.74 8.81 2.20
N GLN A 104 -16.38 7.65 1.98
CA GLN A 104 -17.09 7.36 0.72
C GLN A 104 -18.36 8.23 0.52
N ARG A 105 -18.99 8.67 1.61
CA ARG A 105 -20.15 9.57 1.56
C ARG A 105 -19.76 11.04 1.37
N ALA A 106 -18.51 11.39 1.59
CA ALA A 106 -18.03 12.76 1.48
C ALA A 106 -18.09 13.29 0.03
N PRO A 107 -18.34 14.60 -0.18
CA PRO A 107 -18.47 15.20 -1.51
C PRO A 107 -17.07 15.43 -2.14
N LEU A 108 -16.39 14.36 -2.50
CA LEU A 108 -15.01 14.38 -3.00
C LEU A 108 -14.89 14.48 -4.53
N ALA A 109 -15.99 14.59 -5.29
CA ALA A 109 -15.93 14.66 -6.75
C ALA A 109 -14.86 15.65 -7.25
N PRO A 110 -14.08 15.32 -8.30
CA PRO A 110 -14.16 14.13 -9.15
C PRO A 110 -13.48 12.86 -8.57
N ILE A 111 -12.91 12.95 -7.37
CA ILE A 111 -12.22 11.82 -6.71
C ILE A 111 -13.21 10.70 -6.38
N ARG A 112 -12.80 9.47 -6.70
CA ARG A 112 -13.43 8.23 -6.25
C ARG A 112 -12.38 7.36 -5.60
N LEU A 113 -12.54 7.08 -4.31
CA LEU A 113 -11.57 6.30 -3.54
C LEU A 113 -11.79 4.80 -3.70
N ARG A 114 -10.73 4.06 -3.92
CA ARG A 114 -10.66 2.62 -3.68
C ARG A 114 -10.16 2.42 -2.27
N ILE A 115 -10.89 1.68 -1.44
CA ILE A 115 -10.54 1.49 -0.04
C ILE A 115 -10.43 0.00 0.26
N GLY A 116 -9.34 -0.41 0.93
CA GLY A 116 -9.14 -1.74 1.49
C GLY A 116 -8.97 -1.67 2.99
N LEU A 117 -9.67 -2.54 3.74
CA LEU A 117 -9.56 -2.69 5.19
C LEU A 117 -9.07 -4.09 5.55
N HIS A 118 -8.03 -4.18 6.36
CA HIS A 118 -7.57 -5.45 6.90
C HIS A 118 -7.10 -5.30 8.35
N THR A 119 -7.42 -6.28 9.17
CA THR A 119 -7.02 -6.35 10.57
C THR A 119 -6.00 -7.47 10.77
N GLY A 120 -4.88 -7.15 11.39
CA GLY A 120 -3.83 -8.12 11.69
C GLY A 120 -2.74 -7.55 12.57
N GLU A 121 -1.79 -8.39 12.96
CA GLU A 121 -0.62 -7.95 13.71
C GLU A 121 0.28 -7.11 12.82
N VAL A 122 0.75 -5.98 13.35
CA VAL A 122 1.60 -5.04 12.63
C VAL A 122 2.99 -4.98 13.24
N GLN A 123 3.95 -4.61 12.39
CA GLN A 123 5.32 -4.30 12.77
C GLN A 123 5.63 -2.88 12.33
N LEU A 124 6.28 -2.12 13.20
CA LEU A 124 6.77 -0.78 12.90
C LEU A 124 8.21 -0.85 12.39
N ARG A 125 8.51 0.03 11.46
CA ARG A 125 9.87 0.37 11.08
C ARG A 125 10.40 1.47 12.02
N ASP A 126 11.73 1.66 12.07
CA ASP A 126 12.39 2.72 12.88
C ASP A 126 11.91 4.14 12.53
N GLU A 127 11.36 4.34 11.35
CA GLU A 127 10.84 5.61 10.84
C GLU A 127 9.35 5.86 11.14
N GLY A 128 8.71 5.02 11.96
CA GLY A 128 7.29 5.19 12.32
C GLY A 128 6.32 4.76 11.23
N ASN A 129 6.71 3.82 10.39
CA ASN A 129 5.88 3.27 9.32
C ASN A 129 5.59 1.79 9.55
N TYR A 130 4.46 1.31 9.03
CA TYR A 130 4.10 -0.10 9.07
C TYR A 130 4.80 -0.89 7.97
N ILE A 131 5.29 -2.09 8.32
CA ILE A 131 5.85 -3.07 7.38
C ILE A 131 5.23 -4.45 7.60
N GLY A 132 5.45 -5.35 6.66
CA GLY A 132 5.13 -6.77 6.80
C GLY A 132 3.80 -7.20 6.18
N PRO A 133 3.33 -8.41 6.53
CA PRO A 133 2.22 -9.05 5.84
C PRO A 133 0.90 -8.30 5.92
N THR A 134 0.60 -7.64 7.05
CA THR A 134 -0.67 -6.96 7.30
C THR A 134 -0.87 -5.79 6.34
N ILE A 135 0.12 -4.87 6.23
CA ILE A 135 0.01 -3.74 5.32
C ILE A 135 0.02 -4.19 3.85
N ASN A 136 0.82 -5.22 3.51
CA ASN A 136 0.84 -5.78 2.17
C ASN A 136 -0.52 -6.37 1.78
N ARG A 137 -1.17 -7.12 2.68
CA ARG A 137 -2.50 -7.68 2.47
C ARG A 137 -3.55 -6.57 2.28
N THR A 138 -3.50 -5.52 3.10
CA THR A 138 -4.41 -4.37 2.98
C THR A 138 -4.26 -3.70 1.61
N ALA A 139 -3.02 -3.52 1.12
CA ALA A 139 -2.77 -2.97 -0.21
C ALA A 139 -3.36 -3.83 -1.33
N ARG A 140 -3.22 -5.16 -1.23
CA ARG A 140 -3.82 -6.09 -2.21
C ARG A 140 -5.35 -6.03 -2.21
N LEU A 141 -5.98 -5.91 -1.05
CA LEU A 141 -7.42 -5.73 -0.97
C LEU A 141 -7.85 -4.43 -1.66
N ARG A 142 -7.19 -3.30 -1.36
CA ARG A 142 -7.45 -2.03 -2.03
C ARG A 142 -7.38 -2.17 -3.56
N ASP A 143 -6.37 -2.89 -4.07
CA ASP A 143 -6.15 -3.06 -5.50
C ASP A 143 -7.29 -3.83 -6.21
N LEU A 144 -8.02 -4.67 -5.48
CA LEU A 144 -9.22 -5.36 -6.00
C LEU A 144 -10.42 -4.42 -6.16
N ALA A 145 -10.48 -3.33 -5.39
CA ALA A 145 -11.63 -2.44 -5.34
C ALA A 145 -11.73 -1.54 -6.58
N HIS A 146 -12.94 -1.07 -6.87
CA HIS A 146 -13.25 -0.02 -7.82
C HIS A 146 -13.39 1.34 -7.13
N GLY A 147 -13.26 2.42 -7.87
CA GLY A 147 -13.48 3.77 -7.32
C GLY A 147 -14.89 3.95 -6.75
N GLY A 148 -14.99 4.32 -5.49
CA GLY A 148 -16.21 4.37 -4.70
C GLY A 148 -16.52 3.10 -3.92
N GLN A 149 -15.67 2.05 -4.01
CA GLN A 149 -15.86 0.76 -3.35
C GLN A 149 -14.92 0.63 -2.13
N THR A 150 -15.47 0.10 -1.03
CA THR A 150 -14.71 -0.30 0.17
C THR A 150 -14.81 -1.81 0.33
N VAL A 151 -13.67 -2.49 0.37
CA VAL A 151 -13.59 -3.94 0.58
C VAL A 151 -12.86 -4.26 1.88
N LEU A 152 -13.30 -5.33 2.56
CA LEU A 152 -12.75 -5.80 3.82
C LEU A 152 -12.24 -7.22 3.67
N SER A 153 -11.18 -7.56 4.41
CA SER A 153 -10.81 -8.96 4.62
C SER A 153 -11.82 -9.67 5.52
N GLY A 154 -11.90 -11.00 5.41
CA GLY A 154 -12.74 -11.82 6.30
C GLY A 154 -12.44 -11.59 7.79
N THR A 155 -11.18 -11.38 8.17
CA THR A 155 -10.83 -11.04 9.57
C THR A 155 -11.45 -9.73 10.01
N THR A 156 -11.46 -8.71 9.16
CA THR A 156 -12.09 -7.42 9.49
C THR A 156 -13.61 -7.54 9.50
N GLU A 157 -14.18 -8.26 8.54
CA GLU A 157 -15.62 -8.57 8.48
C GLU A 157 -16.11 -9.19 9.79
N ASP A 158 -15.44 -10.25 10.26
CA ASP A 158 -15.80 -10.96 11.50
C ASP A 158 -15.77 -10.04 12.75
N LEU A 159 -14.97 -8.97 12.74
CA LEU A 159 -14.88 -8.01 13.84
C LEU A 159 -15.94 -6.91 13.79
N VAL A 160 -16.49 -6.59 12.62
CA VAL A 160 -17.38 -5.43 12.46
C VAL A 160 -18.83 -5.81 12.18
N VAL A 161 -19.12 -7.05 11.81
CA VAL A 161 -20.45 -7.48 11.34
C VAL A 161 -21.58 -7.15 12.32
N ASP A 162 -21.34 -7.26 13.62
CA ASP A 162 -22.34 -6.97 14.66
C ASP A 162 -22.36 -5.51 15.11
N THR A 163 -21.45 -4.67 14.60
CA THR A 163 -21.24 -3.29 15.09
C THR A 163 -21.13 -2.28 13.94
N LEU A 164 -21.73 -2.58 12.81
CA LEU A 164 -21.76 -1.68 11.65
C LEU A 164 -22.50 -0.37 11.98
N PRO A 165 -22.16 0.74 11.30
CA PRO A 165 -22.95 1.96 11.34
C PRO A 165 -24.41 1.71 10.95
N PRO A 166 -25.36 2.57 11.42
CA PRO A 166 -26.75 2.46 11.03
C PRO A 166 -26.91 2.36 9.52
N ASP A 167 -27.85 1.52 9.07
CA ASP A 167 -28.17 1.26 7.67
C ASP A 167 -27.02 0.69 6.80
N ALA A 168 -25.86 0.44 7.37
CA ALA A 168 -24.78 -0.24 6.68
C ALA A 168 -24.93 -1.77 6.73
N TRP A 169 -24.48 -2.45 5.68
CA TRP A 169 -24.41 -3.90 5.63
C TRP A 169 -23.16 -4.37 4.89
N LEU A 170 -22.84 -5.65 5.00
CA LEU A 170 -21.76 -6.30 4.26
C LEU A 170 -22.33 -7.21 3.18
N THR A 171 -21.72 -7.18 2.01
CA THR A 171 -21.99 -8.10 0.91
C THR A 171 -20.79 -9.00 0.71
N ASP A 172 -20.98 -10.33 0.82
CA ASP A 172 -19.92 -11.30 0.54
C ASP A 172 -19.57 -11.26 -0.96
N LEU A 173 -18.29 -11.07 -1.26
CA LEU A 173 -17.75 -11.10 -2.60
C LEU A 173 -17.00 -12.41 -2.91
N GLY A 174 -17.00 -13.36 -1.97
CA GLY A 174 -16.33 -14.65 -2.10
C GLY A 174 -14.86 -14.63 -1.70
N SER A 175 -14.17 -15.73 -2.05
CA SER A 175 -12.74 -15.90 -1.77
C SER A 175 -11.90 -15.56 -2.99
N HIS A 176 -10.87 -14.77 -2.78
CA HIS A 176 -9.97 -14.28 -3.82
C HIS A 176 -8.52 -14.60 -3.50
N GLU A 177 -7.78 -15.06 -4.48
CA GLU A 177 -6.33 -15.17 -4.36
C GLU A 177 -5.72 -13.77 -4.36
N LEU A 178 -5.05 -13.44 -3.28
CA LEU A 178 -4.29 -12.20 -3.17
C LEU A 178 -2.82 -12.50 -3.46
N ARG A 179 -2.24 -11.68 -4.31
CA ARG A 179 -0.86 -11.82 -4.71
C ARG A 179 0.09 -11.86 -3.49
N GLY A 180 0.96 -12.90 -3.42
CA GLY A 180 1.93 -13.06 -2.32
C GLY A 180 1.30 -13.43 -0.97
N VAL A 181 0.02 -13.82 -0.95
CA VAL A 181 -0.68 -14.35 0.22
C VAL A 181 -0.95 -15.83 0.01
N ALA A 182 -0.41 -16.67 0.88
CA ALA A 182 -0.42 -18.12 0.71
C ALA A 182 -1.81 -18.78 0.73
N ARG A 183 -2.85 -18.09 1.18
CA ARG A 183 -4.22 -18.61 1.26
C ARG A 183 -5.17 -17.61 0.63
N PRO A 184 -6.21 -18.07 -0.08
CA PRO A 184 -7.28 -17.22 -0.54
C PRO A 184 -7.86 -16.38 0.61
N GLU A 185 -8.16 -15.12 0.36
CA GLU A 185 -8.77 -14.19 1.31
C GLU A 185 -10.26 -14.09 1.03
N ARG A 186 -11.08 -14.24 2.08
CA ARG A 186 -12.50 -13.90 2.00
C ARG A 186 -12.63 -12.38 1.95
N VAL A 187 -13.40 -11.90 0.99
CA VAL A 187 -13.59 -10.47 0.75
C VAL A 187 -15.05 -10.09 0.87
N ALA A 188 -15.34 -9.09 1.70
CA ALA A 188 -16.67 -8.50 1.80
C ALA A 188 -16.64 -7.03 1.35
N GLN A 189 -17.76 -6.52 0.85
CA GLN A 189 -17.96 -5.12 0.52
C GLN A 189 -18.76 -4.42 1.61
N LEU A 190 -18.31 -3.25 2.06
CA LEU A 190 -19.10 -2.35 2.90
C LEU A 190 -20.09 -1.58 2.03
N CYS A 191 -21.35 -1.67 2.38
CA CYS A 191 -22.47 -1.10 1.65
C CYS A 191 -23.29 -0.14 2.53
N HIS A 192 -23.92 0.84 1.91
CA HIS A 192 -24.85 1.77 2.57
C HIS A 192 -25.77 2.41 1.52
N PRO A 193 -27.03 2.81 1.86
CA PRO A 193 -27.96 3.42 0.89
C PRO A 193 -27.43 4.69 0.21
N ASP A 194 -26.61 5.47 0.89
CA ASP A 194 -26.10 6.75 0.39
C ASP A 194 -24.85 6.63 -0.50
N ILE A 195 -24.32 5.43 -0.72
CA ILE A 195 -23.16 5.20 -1.58
C ILE A 195 -23.50 4.24 -2.71
N ARG A 196 -22.64 4.18 -3.71
CA ARG A 196 -22.75 3.17 -4.76
C ARG A 196 -22.46 1.79 -4.17
N ASN A 197 -23.34 0.81 -4.44
CA ASN A 197 -23.21 -0.56 -3.96
C ASN A 197 -23.03 -1.58 -5.10
N ASP A 198 -23.38 -1.22 -6.33
CA ASP A 198 -23.30 -2.10 -7.50
C ASP A 198 -22.01 -1.82 -8.27
N PHE A 199 -21.11 -2.80 -8.32
CA PHE A 199 -19.83 -2.73 -8.98
C PHE A 199 -19.62 -3.95 -9.88
N PRO A 200 -18.80 -3.84 -10.94
CA PRO A 200 -18.33 -5.01 -11.67
C PRO A 200 -17.63 -6.01 -10.73
N PRO A 201 -17.41 -7.26 -11.17
CA PRO A 201 -16.56 -8.19 -10.42
C PRO A 201 -15.25 -7.52 -9.99
N LEU A 202 -14.75 -7.89 -8.80
CA LEU A 202 -13.49 -7.37 -8.29
C LEU A 202 -12.40 -7.46 -9.36
N ARG A 203 -11.52 -6.48 -9.37
CA ARG A 203 -10.41 -6.46 -10.32
C ARG A 203 -9.56 -7.71 -10.12
N ALA A 204 -9.38 -8.49 -11.17
CA ALA A 204 -8.46 -9.61 -11.11
C ALA A 204 -7.06 -9.07 -10.79
N SER A 205 -6.46 -9.56 -9.72
CA SER A 205 -5.01 -9.50 -9.60
C SER A 205 -4.50 -10.32 -10.77
N ASN A 206 -3.81 -9.69 -11.75
CA ASN A 206 -3.20 -10.45 -12.84
C ASN A 206 -2.06 -11.27 -12.19
N PRO A 207 -2.25 -12.57 -11.91
CA PRO A 207 -1.41 -13.26 -10.92
C PRO A 207 -0.01 -13.55 -11.44
N VAL A 208 0.17 -13.67 -12.73
CA VAL A 208 1.37 -14.31 -13.30
C VAL A 208 2.54 -13.34 -13.48
N ALA A 209 2.30 -12.08 -13.84
CA ALA A 209 3.39 -11.22 -14.32
C ALA A 209 4.08 -10.34 -13.26
N THR A 210 3.45 -10.04 -12.12
CA THR A 210 4.01 -9.10 -11.12
C THR A 210 4.16 -9.70 -9.72
N GLU A 211 4.09 -11.02 -9.57
CA GLU A 211 4.06 -11.73 -8.29
C GLU A 211 5.28 -11.45 -7.39
N HIS A 212 6.40 -11.09 -8.00
CA HIS A 212 7.70 -10.91 -7.35
C HIS A 212 8.14 -9.44 -7.23
N LEU A 213 7.24 -8.47 -7.54
CA LEU A 213 7.55 -7.05 -7.38
C LEU A 213 7.04 -6.50 -6.03
N PRO A 214 7.79 -5.59 -5.38
CA PRO A 214 7.34 -4.93 -4.17
C PRO A 214 6.02 -4.16 -4.39
N VAL A 215 5.15 -4.20 -3.37
CA VAL A 215 3.91 -3.43 -3.39
C VAL A 215 4.22 -1.94 -3.31
N GLN A 216 3.71 -1.17 -4.26
CA GLN A 216 3.73 0.28 -4.18
C GLN A 216 2.59 0.74 -3.27
N LEU A 217 2.90 1.27 -2.10
CA LEU A 217 1.90 1.71 -1.11
C LEU A 217 1.28 3.06 -1.50
N THR A 218 1.95 3.82 -2.36
CA THR A 218 1.51 5.12 -2.84
C THR A 218 1.42 5.13 -4.36
N SER A 219 0.54 5.96 -4.92
CA SER A 219 0.43 6.14 -6.38
C SER A 219 1.73 6.70 -6.96
N PHE A 220 2.04 6.29 -8.18
CA PHE A 220 3.17 6.85 -8.92
C PHE A 220 2.67 8.05 -9.73
N VAL A 221 3.13 9.24 -9.38
CA VAL A 221 2.69 10.49 -10.02
C VAL A 221 3.81 11.09 -10.87
N GLY A 222 3.47 11.50 -12.07
CA GLY A 222 4.40 12.12 -13.01
C GLY A 222 5.35 11.13 -13.70
N ARG A 223 6.37 11.65 -14.37
CA ARG A 223 7.43 10.90 -15.05
C ARG A 223 6.93 9.97 -16.16
N GLY A 224 5.79 10.29 -16.80
CA GLY A 224 5.22 9.50 -17.89
C GLY A 224 6.21 9.35 -19.05
N ALA A 225 6.87 10.43 -19.45
CA ALA A 225 7.86 10.41 -20.51
C ALA A 225 9.05 9.49 -20.18
N GLU A 226 9.56 9.53 -18.93
CA GLU A 226 10.66 8.64 -18.51
C GLU A 226 10.23 7.17 -18.47
N ILE A 227 8.97 6.87 -18.14
CA ILE A 227 8.43 5.52 -18.21
C ILE A 227 8.40 5.03 -19.66
N ASP A 228 7.89 5.85 -20.59
CA ASP A 228 7.80 5.50 -22.00
C ASP A 228 9.18 5.32 -22.64
N ASP A 229 10.13 6.19 -22.31
CA ASP A 229 11.53 6.08 -22.73
C ASP A 229 12.16 4.77 -22.23
N LEU A 230 11.98 4.45 -20.96
CA LEU A 230 12.50 3.21 -20.37
C LEU A 230 11.89 1.95 -20.98
N ARG A 231 10.60 1.98 -21.29
CA ARG A 231 9.94 0.85 -21.97
C ARG A 231 10.51 0.64 -23.36
N GLN A 232 10.78 1.73 -24.12
CA GLN A 232 11.41 1.65 -25.44
C GLN A 232 12.83 1.10 -25.36
N ILE A 233 13.62 1.57 -24.39
CA ILE A 233 14.99 1.09 -24.17
C ILE A 233 14.98 -0.41 -23.79
N LEU A 234 14.11 -0.82 -22.86
CA LEU A 234 13.98 -2.22 -22.43
C LEU A 234 13.48 -3.16 -23.53
N ALA A 235 12.76 -2.64 -24.51
CA ALA A 235 12.35 -3.42 -25.68
C ALA A 235 13.51 -3.68 -26.65
N ALA A 236 14.54 -2.82 -26.64
CA ALA A 236 15.69 -2.91 -27.52
C ALA A 236 16.94 -3.53 -26.85
N ASP A 237 17.12 -3.29 -25.55
CA ASP A 237 18.31 -3.62 -24.78
C ASP A 237 18.04 -4.64 -23.66
N ARG A 238 19.02 -5.53 -23.42
CA ARG A 238 18.92 -6.57 -22.36
C ARG A 238 19.26 -6.06 -20.96
N LEU A 239 19.92 -4.91 -20.84
CA LEU A 239 20.36 -4.34 -19.58
C LEU A 239 20.20 -2.83 -19.61
N VAL A 240 19.47 -2.31 -18.64
CA VAL A 240 19.29 -0.87 -18.44
C VAL A 240 19.70 -0.52 -17.01
N THR A 241 20.50 0.52 -16.84
CA THR A 241 20.94 1.00 -15.52
C THR A 241 20.40 2.41 -15.25
N LEU A 242 19.65 2.57 -14.16
CA LEU A 242 19.16 3.85 -13.69
C LEU A 242 20.18 4.49 -12.74
N THR A 243 20.74 5.63 -13.11
CA THR A 243 21.70 6.39 -12.31
C THR A 243 21.10 7.71 -11.83
N GLY A 244 21.60 8.24 -10.72
CA GLY A 244 21.16 9.52 -10.16
C GLY A 244 21.35 9.61 -8.66
N ALA A 245 21.07 10.78 -8.07
CA ALA A 245 21.20 11.02 -6.63
C ALA A 245 20.34 10.08 -5.77
N GLY A 246 20.70 9.93 -4.49
CA GLY A 246 19.85 9.22 -3.52
C GLY A 246 18.48 9.89 -3.38
N GLY A 247 17.43 9.10 -3.18
CA GLY A 247 16.08 9.63 -2.93
C GLY A 247 15.30 10.13 -4.15
N VAL A 248 15.89 10.20 -5.35
CA VAL A 248 15.17 10.65 -6.56
C VAL A 248 14.16 9.65 -7.14
N GLY A 249 13.89 8.56 -6.44
CA GLY A 249 12.86 7.59 -6.84
C GLY A 249 13.26 6.61 -7.94
N LYS A 250 14.56 6.31 -8.15
CA LYS A 250 15.03 5.32 -9.16
C LYS A 250 14.39 3.96 -9.00
N THR A 251 14.44 3.41 -7.79
CA THR A 251 13.85 2.09 -7.47
C THR A 251 12.35 2.09 -7.72
N ARG A 252 11.66 3.17 -7.32
CA ARG A 252 10.23 3.32 -7.53
C ARG A 252 9.88 3.39 -9.03
N LEU A 253 10.66 4.12 -9.80
CA LEU A 253 10.51 4.19 -11.26
C LEU A 253 10.74 2.81 -11.91
N ALA A 254 11.80 2.09 -11.50
CA ALA A 254 12.08 0.74 -11.99
C ALA A 254 10.92 -0.22 -11.71
N ILE A 255 10.39 -0.23 -10.48
CA ILE A 255 9.26 -1.08 -10.10
C ILE A 255 7.99 -0.70 -10.89
N GLN A 256 7.76 0.60 -11.13
CA GLN A 256 6.62 1.08 -11.91
C GLN A 256 6.68 0.59 -13.37
N VAL A 257 7.83 0.74 -14.01
CA VAL A 257 8.06 0.24 -15.39
C VAL A 257 7.92 -1.28 -15.43
N ALA A 258 8.55 -2.00 -14.49
CA ALA A 258 8.45 -3.44 -14.37
C ALA A 258 7.00 -3.92 -14.20
N SER A 259 6.20 -3.23 -13.40
CA SER A 259 4.78 -3.54 -13.21
C SER A 259 3.94 -3.32 -14.47
N GLN A 260 4.25 -2.29 -15.26
CA GLN A 260 3.53 -2.01 -16.51
C GLN A 260 3.90 -2.98 -17.63
N MET A 261 5.14 -3.45 -17.66
CA MET A 261 5.64 -4.40 -18.66
C MET A 261 5.47 -5.86 -18.23
N ALA A 262 4.96 -6.13 -17.05
CA ALA A 262 4.90 -7.48 -16.52
C ALA A 262 4.10 -8.46 -17.40
N GLY A 263 3.09 -7.95 -18.13
CA GLY A 263 2.33 -8.75 -19.10
C GLY A 263 3.08 -9.12 -20.38
N ASP A 264 4.24 -8.50 -20.62
CA ASP A 264 5.08 -8.75 -21.81
C ASP A 264 6.08 -9.92 -21.57
N PHE A 265 6.12 -10.46 -20.34
CA PHE A 265 7.05 -11.53 -19.93
C PHE A 265 6.29 -12.75 -19.41
N ASP A 266 6.28 -13.82 -20.20
CA ASP A 266 5.56 -15.06 -19.87
C ASP A 266 6.04 -15.71 -18.55
N ASP A 267 7.34 -15.62 -18.26
CA ASP A 267 7.95 -16.18 -17.06
C ASP A 267 7.86 -15.25 -15.84
N GLY A 268 7.30 -14.04 -15.99
CA GLY A 268 7.15 -13.05 -14.93
C GLY A 268 8.34 -12.08 -14.77
N VAL A 269 8.22 -11.19 -13.79
CA VAL A 269 9.24 -10.16 -13.47
C VAL A 269 9.58 -10.23 -11.99
N TRP A 270 10.87 -10.24 -11.63
CA TRP A 270 11.35 -10.36 -10.26
C TRP A 270 12.10 -9.12 -9.81
N TYR A 271 11.90 -8.77 -8.56
CA TYR A 271 12.68 -7.74 -7.87
C TYR A 271 13.68 -8.39 -6.90
N VAL A 272 14.94 -8.01 -7.01
CA VAL A 272 15.99 -8.44 -6.09
C VAL A 272 16.52 -7.22 -5.35
N ASP A 273 16.29 -7.15 -4.04
CA ASP A 273 16.86 -6.08 -3.21
C ASP A 273 18.30 -6.42 -2.83
N LEU A 274 19.24 -5.69 -3.43
CA LEU A 274 20.67 -5.84 -3.14
C LEU A 274 21.18 -4.83 -2.11
N ALA A 275 20.35 -3.85 -1.70
CA ALA A 275 20.78 -2.80 -0.77
C ALA A 275 21.26 -3.32 0.61
N PRO A 276 20.64 -4.37 1.20
CA PRO A 276 21.07 -4.90 2.48
C PRO A 276 22.31 -5.83 2.37
N ILE A 277 22.78 -6.15 1.15
CA ILE A 277 23.85 -7.13 0.92
C ILE A 277 25.20 -6.43 0.93
N ALA A 278 25.95 -6.62 2.02
CA ALA A 278 27.30 -6.06 2.17
C ALA A 278 28.40 -6.93 1.52
N ASP A 279 28.20 -8.26 1.42
CA ASP A 279 29.13 -9.19 0.82
C ASP A 279 28.73 -9.53 -0.63
N PRO A 280 29.56 -9.15 -1.63
CA PRO A 280 29.26 -9.45 -3.04
C PRO A 280 29.08 -10.94 -3.34
N SER A 281 29.66 -11.84 -2.56
CA SER A 281 29.52 -13.29 -2.76
C SER A 281 28.10 -13.80 -2.49
N LEU A 282 27.27 -13.04 -1.77
CA LEU A 282 25.89 -13.37 -1.46
C LEU A 282 24.88 -12.91 -2.55
N VAL A 283 25.31 -12.11 -3.51
CA VAL A 283 24.46 -11.62 -4.59
C VAL A 283 23.83 -12.76 -5.41
N PRO A 284 24.59 -13.80 -5.85
CA PRO A 284 23.98 -14.92 -6.56
C PRO A 284 22.96 -15.70 -5.73
N VAL A 285 23.18 -15.81 -4.42
CA VAL A 285 22.25 -16.48 -3.49
C VAL A 285 20.96 -15.68 -3.36
N ALA A 286 21.06 -14.36 -3.22
CA ALA A 286 19.90 -13.47 -3.17
C ALA A 286 19.09 -13.52 -4.47
N MET A 287 19.76 -13.55 -5.62
CA MET A 287 19.10 -13.70 -6.92
C MET A 287 18.40 -15.05 -7.05
N ALA A 288 19.05 -16.14 -6.66
CA ALA A 288 18.47 -17.48 -6.67
C ALA A 288 17.24 -17.56 -5.74
N GLY A 289 17.34 -16.97 -4.54
CA GLY A 289 16.24 -16.90 -3.59
C GLY A 289 15.04 -16.12 -4.13
N ALA A 290 15.28 -14.98 -4.78
CA ALA A 290 14.22 -14.19 -5.41
C ALA A 290 13.52 -14.95 -6.55
N LEU A 291 14.25 -15.77 -7.28
CA LEU A 291 13.74 -16.62 -8.36
C LEU A 291 13.10 -17.93 -7.86
N GLY A 292 13.05 -18.15 -6.55
CA GLY A 292 12.53 -19.41 -5.97
C GLY A 292 13.38 -20.64 -6.29
N LEU A 293 14.64 -20.45 -6.70
CA LEU A 293 15.54 -21.55 -7.01
C LEU A 293 16.12 -22.12 -5.71
N PRO A 294 16.18 -23.46 -5.56
CA PRO A 294 16.78 -24.07 -4.37
C PRO A 294 18.27 -23.75 -4.30
N ASP A 295 18.73 -23.40 -3.09
CA ASP A 295 20.17 -23.21 -2.84
C ASP A 295 20.91 -24.56 -2.92
N ARG A 296 21.59 -24.78 -4.03
CA ARG A 296 22.43 -25.97 -4.23
C ARG A 296 23.78 -25.93 -3.51
N SER A 297 24.03 -24.91 -2.70
CA SER A 297 25.31 -24.78 -1.97
C SER A 297 25.44 -25.87 -0.88
N GLU A 298 24.36 -26.43 -0.37
CA GLU A 298 24.41 -27.55 0.60
C GLU A 298 24.66 -28.91 -0.04
N GLU A 299 24.24 -29.15 -1.28
CA GLU A 299 24.53 -30.45 -1.95
C GLU A 299 26.00 -30.72 -2.20
N ARG A 300 26.85 -29.67 -2.24
CA ARG A 300 28.34 -29.86 -2.36
C ARG A 300 29.03 -30.21 -1.05
N ARG A 301 28.38 -30.00 0.10
CA ARG A 301 28.98 -30.35 1.40
C ARG A 301 28.76 -31.80 1.80
N VAL A 302 27.71 -32.45 1.34
CA VAL A 302 27.38 -33.84 1.67
C VAL A 302 28.19 -34.85 0.84
N GLY A 303 28.82 -34.44 -0.26
CA GLY A 303 29.60 -35.33 -1.14
C GLY A 303 31.09 -35.51 -0.81
N LYS A 304 31.61 -34.97 0.30
CA LYS A 304 33.04 -35.05 0.66
C LYS A 304 33.36 -35.86 1.90
N GLU A 305 32.42 -36.51 2.53
CA GLU A 305 32.66 -37.39 3.68
C GLU A 305 32.23 -38.83 3.41
N CYS A 306 32.75 -39.43 2.37
CA CYS A 306 32.77 -40.87 2.18
C CYS A 306 34.03 -41.25 1.42
N TRP A 307 35.10 -41.39 2.11
CA TRP A 307 36.22 -42.36 1.90
C TRP A 307 37.10 -42.35 3.14
#